data_29886ab1f0a5061360f5ebc57a2a4a35
#
_entry.id   29886ab1f0a5061360f5ebc57a2a4a35
#
_cell.length_a   1.000
_cell.length_b   1.000
_cell.length_c   1.000
_cell.angle_alpha   90.00
_cell.angle_beta   90.00
_cell.angle_gamma   90.00
#
_symmetry.space_group_name_H-M   'P 1'
#
loop_
_entity.id
_entity.type
_entity.pdbx_description
1 polymer ?
#
loop_
_entity_poly.entity_id
_entity_poly.type
_entity_poly.pdbx_seq_one_letter_code
_entity_poly.pdbx_strand_id
1 'polypeptide(L)'
;ALPIWAEEDCTLCLQRNPFLTQAYYARGIARQSQEKYDEAIDDYQKGLEFKPEDRQMLVNMAVAFIQKKDYNGAEKTFDDLMTAHPKYSMNYMTRGAMYLEKGDTLKALADYNKAIEMDPYYAPAYGNRAILHYQMDDYKDALADLNEALRLDTRESGYYINRGLVRYQMNDLRGAMADYDQVISMDSRNLIARFNRGLLRFQVGDNNRAIEDFDVVIQQEPDNYMAYYNRALLRFETGDYRGAVQDYDVVLKQYPTFLPGFVSRSEAKRKLGDNVGADRDYWAAIKMEEQAKNGQLPKTSSSGSNTAVNGDAKADDSEENTREQSDKNINKFNRLVVYDKEQERKSKYQSEVRGRVQDRNVHVDLEPQFVLTYYEKADPVKKLVYYDK
;
A
#
# COMPACT_ATOMS: atom_id res chain seq x y z
N ALA A 1 -8.77 20.63 10.45
CA ALA A 1 -9.30 21.60 11.44
C ALA A 1 -9.20 21.04 12.88
N LEU A 2 -9.68 19.81 13.16
CA LEU A 2 -9.63 19.22 14.51
C LEU A 2 -8.22 19.11 15.11
N PRO A 3 -7.17 18.65 14.38
CA PRO A 3 -5.83 18.58 14.94
C PRO A 3 -5.23 19.94 15.32
N ILE A 4 -5.54 21.00 14.57
CA ILE A 4 -5.01 22.34 14.83
C ILE A 4 -5.58 22.88 16.14
N TRP A 5 -6.90 22.77 16.35
CA TRP A 5 -7.52 23.21 17.60
C TRP A 5 -7.06 22.41 18.81
N ALA A 6 -6.85 21.09 18.64
CA ALA A 6 -6.28 20.26 19.71
C ALA A 6 -4.85 20.71 20.08
N GLU A 7 -4.02 21.12 19.11
CA GLU A 7 -2.69 21.67 19.38
C GLU A 7 -2.77 23.00 20.15
N GLU A 8 -3.67 23.91 19.78
CA GLU A 8 -3.88 25.20 20.44
C GLU A 8 -4.38 25.01 21.88
N ASP A 9 -5.39 24.17 22.09
CA ASP A 9 -5.95 23.88 23.40
C ASP A 9 -4.90 23.24 24.35
N CYS A 10 -4.15 22.27 23.85
CA CYS A 10 -3.07 21.66 24.63
C CYS A 10 -1.96 22.67 24.94
N THR A 11 -1.66 23.59 24.04
CA THR A 11 -0.67 24.64 24.25
C THR A 11 -1.13 25.59 25.36
N LEU A 12 -2.40 25.98 25.39
CA LEU A 12 -2.97 26.79 26.48
C LEU A 12 -2.97 26.03 27.80
N CYS A 13 -3.25 24.73 27.79
CA CYS A 13 -3.16 23.91 29.00
C CYS A 13 -1.73 23.87 29.54
N LEU A 14 -0.72 23.71 28.68
CA LEU A 14 0.69 23.68 29.07
C LEU A 14 1.24 25.03 29.55
N GLN A 15 0.71 26.13 29.01
CA GLN A 15 1.01 27.48 29.56
C GLN A 15 0.54 27.66 30.99
N ARG A 16 -0.60 27.03 31.35
CA ARG A 16 -1.16 27.08 32.70
C ARG A 16 -0.54 26.06 33.65
N ASN A 17 -0.24 24.88 33.14
CA ASN A 17 0.37 23.79 33.89
C ASN A 17 1.40 23.06 33.02
N PRO A 18 2.69 23.47 33.12
CA PRO A 18 3.78 22.83 32.35
C PRO A 18 4.09 21.37 32.74
N PHE A 19 3.51 20.88 33.82
CA PHE A 19 3.71 19.49 34.29
C PHE A 19 2.62 18.54 33.83
N LEU A 20 1.67 18.99 33.00
CA LEU A 20 0.55 18.19 32.52
C LEU A 20 1.01 17.25 31.41
N THR A 21 1.46 16.07 31.77
CA THR A 21 2.01 15.04 30.88
C THR A 21 1.04 14.68 29.74
N GLN A 22 -0.25 14.57 30.06
CA GLN A 22 -1.29 14.25 29.08
C GLN A 22 -1.44 15.33 28.00
N ALA A 23 -1.17 16.59 28.31
CA ALA A 23 -1.22 17.65 27.34
C ALA A 23 -0.04 17.59 26.34
N TYR A 24 1.15 17.20 26.79
CA TYR A 24 2.26 16.92 25.88
C TYR A 24 1.93 15.75 24.95
N TYR A 25 1.39 14.67 25.49
CA TYR A 25 0.97 13.51 24.70
C TYR A 25 -0.07 13.88 23.63
N ALA A 26 -1.15 14.56 24.02
CA ALA A 26 -2.22 14.96 23.11
C ALA A 26 -1.73 15.95 22.03
N ARG A 27 -0.84 16.91 22.44
CA ARG A 27 -0.26 17.86 21.49
C ARG A 27 0.68 17.17 20.50
N GLY A 28 1.49 16.22 20.98
CA GLY A 28 2.34 15.40 20.14
C GLY A 28 1.55 14.63 19.07
N ILE A 29 0.43 14.00 19.44
CA ILE A 29 -0.46 13.35 18.49
C ILE A 29 -1.04 14.36 17.47
N ALA A 30 -1.52 15.51 17.94
CA ALA A 30 -2.06 16.55 17.08
C ALA A 30 -1.03 17.08 16.08
N ARG A 31 0.22 17.23 16.49
CA ARG A 31 1.35 17.64 15.64
C ARG A 31 1.75 16.55 14.66
N GLN A 32 1.81 15.31 15.11
CA GLN A 32 2.10 14.15 14.25
C GLN A 32 1.06 14.00 13.13
N SER A 33 -0.23 14.21 13.43
CA SER A 33 -1.29 14.19 12.41
C SER A 33 -1.25 15.37 11.43
N GLN A 34 -0.45 16.40 11.72
CA GLN A 34 -0.15 17.54 10.85
C GLN A 34 1.21 17.37 10.15
N GLU A 35 1.85 16.20 10.25
CA GLU A 35 3.19 15.91 9.71
C GLU A 35 4.31 16.77 10.34
N LYS A 36 4.05 17.39 11.51
CA LYS A 36 5.02 18.15 12.31
C LYS A 36 5.78 17.19 13.22
N TYR A 37 6.58 16.32 12.63
CA TYR A 37 7.19 15.19 13.36
C TYR A 37 8.21 15.62 14.40
N ASP A 38 9.03 16.65 14.12
CA ASP A 38 10.03 17.16 15.07
C ASP A 38 9.37 17.72 16.33
N GLU A 39 8.37 18.56 16.14
CA GLU A 39 7.63 19.14 17.26
C GLU A 39 6.84 18.10 18.06
N ALA A 40 6.38 17.03 17.40
CA ALA A 40 5.72 15.91 18.07
C ALA A 40 6.70 15.14 18.92
N ILE A 41 7.90 14.84 18.40
CA ILE A 41 8.99 14.18 19.13
C ILE A 41 9.40 15.00 20.34
N ASP A 42 9.57 16.33 20.21
CA ASP A 42 9.88 17.23 21.32
C ASP A 42 8.81 17.17 22.41
N ASP A 43 7.54 17.10 22.05
CA ASP A 43 6.45 16.98 23.03
C ASP A 43 6.49 15.62 23.73
N TYR A 44 6.69 14.52 23.02
CA TYR A 44 6.83 13.21 23.65
C TYR A 44 8.03 13.14 24.57
N GLN A 45 9.17 13.71 24.18
CA GLN A 45 10.36 13.77 25.04
C GLN A 45 10.10 14.55 26.33
N LYS A 46 9.45 15.73 26.25
CA LYS A 46 9.07 16.51 27.43
C LYS A 46 8.09 15.76 28.32
N GLY A 47 7.13 15.06 27.74
CA GLY A 47 6.22 14.20 28.50
C GLY A 47 6.94 13.08 29.21
N LEU A 48 7.94 12.47 28.56
CA LEU A 48 8.77 11.40 29.13
C LEU A 48 9.74 11.88 30.22
N GLU A 49 10.12 13.16 30.26
CA GLU A 49 10.86 13.72 31.40
C GLU A 49 10.10 13.54 32.73
N PHE A 50 8.76 13.60 32.71
CA PHE A 50 7.89 13.43 33.88
C PHE A 50 7.43 11.99 34.07
N LYS A 51 7.32 11.21 32.96
CA LYS A 51 6.93 9.80 32.97
C LYS A 51 7.82 8.99 32.02
N PRO A 52 9.04 8.62 32.43
CA PRO A 52 10.04 7.99 31.55
C PRO A 52 9.60 6.65 30.95
N GLU A 53 8.70 5.94 31.61
CA GLU A 53 8.22 4.62 31.19
C GLU A 53 6.81 4.68 30.60
N ASP A 54 6.33 5.86 30.15
CA ASP A 54 5.02 5.94 29.53
C ASP A 54 5.05 5.25 28.15
N ARG A 55 4.46 4.05 28.11
CA ARG A 55 4.47 3.20 26.92
C ARG A 55 3.86 3.90 25.69
N GLN A 56 2.77 4.63 25.89
CA GLN A 56 2.07 5.29 24.78
C GLN A 56 2.93 6.39 24.18
N MET A 57 3.62 7.18 25.00
CA MET A 57 4.54 8.20 24.51
C MET A 57 5.75 7.59 23.79
N LEU A 58 6.35 6.54 24.35
CA LEU A 58 7.47 5.84 23.71
C LEU A 58 7.06 5.25 22.34
N VAL A 59 5.91 4.59 22.26
CA VAL A 59 5.40 4.04 21.00
C VAL A 59 5.18 5.15 19.98
N ASN A 60 4.46 6.23 20.35
CA ASN A 60 4.17 7.31 19.39
C ASN A 60 5.44 8.07 18.99
N MET A 61 6.39 8.24 19.90
CA MET A 61 7.69 8.84 19.57
C MET A 61 8.47 7.96 18.56
N ALA A 62 8.51 6.64 18.76
CA ALA A 62 9.13 5.73 17.82
C ALA A 62 8.44 5.81 16.43
N VAL A 63 7.11 5.85 16.41
CA VAL A 63 6.35 6.01 15.16
C VAL A 63 6.64 7.36 14.51
N ALA A 64 6.72 8.45 15.27
CA ALA A 64 7.07 9.77 14.72
C ALA A 64 8.48 9.79 14.09
N PHE A 65 9.45 9.12 14.72
CA PHE A 65 10.78 8.91 14.14
C PHE A 65 10.73 8.10 12.82
N ILE A 66 9.93 7.04 12.77
CA ILE A 66 9.73 6.26 11.53
C ILE A 66 9.14 7.16 10.44
N GLN A 67 8.09 7.94 10.76
CA GLN A 67 7.46 8.86 9.82
C GLN A 67 8.41 9.91 9.27
N LYS A 68 9.34 10.36 10.10
CA LYS A 68 10.44 11.25 9.71
C LYS A 68 11.54 10.52 8.92
N LYS A 69 11.50 9.17 8.83
CA LYS A 69 12.57 8.31 8.29
C LYS A 69 13.88 8.36 9.10
N ASP A 70 13.81 8.77 10.36
CA ASP A 70 14.91 8.68 11.32
C ASP A 70 14.88 7.32 12.02
N TYR A 71 15.32 6.30 11.32
CA TYR A 71 15.33 4.92 11.83
C TYR A 71 16.27 4.73 13.03
N ASN A 72 17.28 5.57 13.19
CA ASN A 72 18.18 5.49 14.33
C ASN A 72 17.51 6.00 15.61
N GLY A 73 16.78 7.12 15.52
CA GLY A 73 15.97 7.63 16.62
C GLY A 73 14.86 6.65 17.01
N ALA A 74 14.21 6.03 15.99
CA ALA A 74 13.21 5.00 16.23
C ALA A 74 13.81 3.77 16.94
N GLU A 75 14.94 3.23 16.47
CA GLU A 75 15.62 2.04 17.04
C GLU A 75 15.94 2.28 18.52
N LYS A 76 16.55 3.43 18.85
CA LYS A 76 16.84 3.81 20.25
C LYS A 76 15.58 3.88 21.11
N THR A 77 14.51 4.48 20.58
CA THR A 77 13.23 4.60 21.30
C THR A 77 12.59 3.23 21.53
N PHE A 78 12.71 2.30 20.56
CA PHE A 78 12.27 0.92 20.76
C PHE A 78 13.10 0.17 21.81
N ASP A 79 14.40 0.42 21.89
CA ASP A 79 15.25 -0.17 22.94
C ASP A 79 14.82 0.31 24.34
N ASP A 80 14.53 1.60 24.49
CA ASP A 80 13.97 2.16 25.73
C ASP A 80 12.59 1.54 26.02
N LEU A 81 11.71 1.45 25.02
CA LEU A 81 10.37 0.85 25.13
C LEU A 81 10.45 -0.63 25.55
N MET A 82 11.34 -1.41 24.97
CA MET A 82 11.50 -2.83 25.29
C MET A 82 12.15 -3.05 26.66
N THR A 83 12.99 -2.13 27.09
CA THR A 83 13.56 -2.16 28.44
C THR A 83 12.49 -1.90 29.50
N ALA A 84 11.65 -0.89 29.28
CA ALA A 84 10.56 -0.54 30.20
C ALA A 84 9.40 -1.55 30.12
N HIS A 85 9.10 -2.07 28.94
CA HIS A 85 7.93 -2.90 28.67
C HIS A 85 8.26 -4.18 27.87
N PRO A 86 9.06 -5.12 28.43
CA PRO A 86 9.58 -6.27 27.68
C PRO A 86 8.53 -7.33 27.31
N LYS A 87 7.32 -7.26 27.92
CA LYS A 87 6.30 -8.31 27.77
C LYS A 87 5.24 -8.02 26.68
N TYR A 88 5.39 -6.93 25.94
CA TYR A 88 4.41 -6.57 24.93
C TYR A 88 4.88 -7.02 23.55
N SER A 89 4.24 -8.06 22.99
CA SER A 89 4.52 -8.59 21.64
C SER A 89 4.39 -7.54 20.54
N MET A 90 3.46 -6.60 20.70
CA MET A 90 3.26 -5.49 19.76
C MET A 90 4.50 -4.60 19.58
N ASN A 91 5.34 -4.44 20.62
CA ASN A 91 6.56 -3.64 20.51
C ASN A 91 7.53 -4.27 19.48
N TYR A 92 7.68 -5.59 19.51
CA TYR A 92 8.48 -6.33 18.55
C TYR A 92 7.86 -6.28 17.16
N MET A 93 6.54 -6.43 17.05
CA MET A 93 5.85 -6.32 15.78
C MET A 93 6.06 -4.95 15.12
N THR A 94 5.94 -3.86 15.90
CA THR A 94 6.11 -2.50 15.38
C THR A 94 7.58 -2.21 15.01
N ARG A 95 8.54 -2.69 15.81
CA ARG A 95 9.96 -2.57 15.44
C ARG A 95 10.30 -3.42 14.21
N GLY A 96 9.75 -4.61 14.10
CA GLY A 96 9.89 -5.46 12.91
C GLY A 96 9.39 -4.76 11.64
N ALA A 97 8.25 -4.07 11.71
CA ALA A 97 7.73 -3.27 10.60
C ALA A 97 8.68 -2.11 10.23
N MET A 98 9.27 -1.43 11.22
CA MET A 98 10.30 -0.42 10.98
C MET A 98 11.54 -1.01 10.29
N TYR A 99 12.03 -2.18 10.73
CA TYR A 99 13.16 -2.84 10.07
C TYR A 99 12.83 -3.25 8.63
N LEU A 100 11.61 -3.68 8.36
CA LEU A 100 11.16 -3.99 7.01
C LEU A 100 11.17 -2.75 6.12
N GLU A 101 10.71 -1.60 6.63
CA GLU A 101 10.78 -0.33 5.91
C GLU A 101 12.21 0.14 5.66
N LYS A 102 13.10 -0.06 6.66
CA LYS A 102 14.53 0.21 6.53
C LYS A 102 15.22 -0.72 5.52
N GLY A 103 14.57 -1.85 5.16
CA GLY A 103 15.14 -2.89 4.30
C GLY A 103 15.98 -3.93 5.03
N ASP A 104 15.96 -3.94 6.37
CA ASP A 104 16.64 -4.94 7.19
C ASP A 104 15.72 -6.14 7.46
N THR A 105 15.60 -6.98 6.45
CA THR A 105 14.69 -8.14 6.46
C THR A 105 15.03 -9.16 7.57
N LEU A 106 16.32 -9.32 7.91
CA LEU A 106 16.72 -10.27 8.94
C LEU A 106 16.30 -9.84 10.35
N LYS A 107 16.47 -8.55 10.66
CA LYS A 107 16.01 -7.99 11.93
C LYS A 107 14.47 -7.99 12.01
N ALA A 108 13.80 -7.67 10.91
CA ALA A 108 12.34 -7.74 10.84
C ALA A 108 11.82 -9.15 11.13
N LEU A 109 12.43 -10.18 10.51
CA LEU A 109 12.07 -11.58 10.74
C LEU A 109 12.30 -12.01 12.20
N ALA A 110 13.41 -11.60 12.80
CA ALA A 110 13.72 -11.90 14.19
C ALA A 110 12.67 -11.28 15.15
N ASP A 111 12.25 -10.06 14.88
CA ASP A 111 11.25 -9.36 15.69
C ASP A 111 9.85 -9.97 15.53
N TYR A 112 9.43 -10.30 14.31
CA TYR A 112 8.14 -10.99 14.09
C TYR A 112 8.12 -12.37 14.74
N ASN A 113 9.23 -13.13 14.67
CA ASN A 113 9.35 -14.41 15.36
C ASN A 113 9.22 -14.22 16.87
N LYS A 114 9.85 -13.16 17.43
CA LYS A 114 9.76 -12.87 18.86
C LYS A 114 8.34 -12.45 19.27
N ALA A 115 7.67 -11.66 18.46
CA ALA A 115 6.27 -11.28 18.71
C ALA A 115 5.35 -12.53 18.76
N ILE A 116 5.53 -13.47 17.84
CA ILE A 116 4.76 -14.73 17.79
C ILE A 116 5.11 -15.65 18.97
N GLU A 117 6.39 -15.74 19.35
CA GLU A 117 6.82 -16.52 20.53
C GLU A 117 6.14 -16.00 21.81
N MET A 118 6.01 -14.67 21.92
CA MET A 118 5.41 -14.04 23.10
C MET A 118 3.88 -14.11 23.12
N ASP A 119 3.27 -13.99 21.96
CA ASP A 119 1.82 -14.09 21.80
C ASP A 119 1.47 -14.91 20.53
N PRO A 120 1.35 -16.24 20.67
CA PRO A 120 1.00 -17.12 19.55
C PRO A 120 -0.43 -16.90 18.99
N TYR A 121 -1.23 -16.08 19.64
CA TYR A 121 -2.59 -15.76 19.18
C TYR A 121 -2.69 -14.38 18.51
N TYR A 122 -1.57 -13.70 18.34
CA TYR A 122 -1.53 -12.37 17.75
C TYR A 122 -1.49 -12.46 16.21
N ALA A 123 -2.67 -12.53 15.57
CA ALA A 123 -2.83 -12.68 14.12
C ALA A 123 -1.99 -11.68 13.28
N PRO A 124 -1.88 -10.37 13.64
CA PRO A 124 -1.10 -9.42 12.85
C PRO A 124 0.39 -9.77 12.72
N ALA A 125 0.98 -10.44 13.72
CA ALA A 125 2.39 -10.84 13.63
C ALA A 125 2.62 -11.89 12.54
N TYR A 126 1.72 -12.84 12.41
CA TYR A 126 1.73 -13.81 11.31
C TYR A 126 1.49 -13.13 9.95
N GLY A 127 0.50 -12.22 9.87
CA GLY A 127 0.22 -11.48 8.65
C GLY A 127 1.42 -10.68 8.14
N ASN A 128 2.12 -9.99 9.05
CA ASN A 128 3.32 -9.21 8.70
C ASN A 128 4.52 -10.10 8.36
N ARG A 129 4.70 -11.22 9.08
CA ARG A 129 5.76 -12.18 8.74
C ARG A 129 5.52 -12.83 7.38
N ALA A 130 4.27 -13.11 7.04
CA ALA A 130 3.89 -13.62 5.73
C ALA A 130 4.25 -12.64 4.59
N ILE A 131 4.06 -11.35 4.79
CA ILE A 131 4.47 -10.33 3.81
C ILE A 131 6.00 -10.36 3.62
N LEU A 132 6.73 -10.48 4.71
CA LEU A 132 8.18 -10.59 4.65
C LEU A 132 8.63 -11.86 3.90
N HIS A 133 8.04 -13.03 4.23
CA HIS A 133 8.29 -14.28 3.50
C HIS A 133 7.96 -14.15 2.01
N TYR A 134 6.84 -13.49 1.67
CA TYR A 134 6.48 -13.22 0.28
C TYR A 134 7.53 -12.36 -0.44
N GLN A 135 8.10 -11.34 0.22
CA GLN A 135 9.15 -10.49 -0.35
C GLN A 135 10.49 -11.24 -0.54
N MET A 136 10.69 -12.30 0.24
CA MET A 136 11.83 -13.20 0.14
C MET A 136 11.60 -14.35 -0.87
N ASP A 137 10.47 -14.34 -1.59
CA ASP A 137 10.00 -15.39 -2.49
C ASP A 137 9.76 -16.76 -1.78
N ASP A 138 9.65 -16.74 -0.44
CA ASP A 138 9.32 -17.91 0.37
C ASP A 138 7.78 -18.06 0.51
N TYR A 139 7.16 -18.44 -0.61
CA TYR A 139 5.70 -18.53 -0.70
C TYR A 139 5.10 -19.61 0.20
N LYS A 140 5.85 -20.66 0.56
CA LYS A 140 5.34 -21.73 1.42
C LYS A 140 5.14 -21.24 2.85
N ASP A 141 6.15 -20.56 3.39
CA ASP A 141 6.08 -20.03 4.75
C ASP A 141 5.10 -18.84 4.81
N ALA A 142 5.06 -18.01 3.75
CA ALA A 142 4.04 -16.98 3.62
C ALA A 142 2.60 -17.57 3.66
N LEU A 143 2.35 -18.67 2.95
CA LEU A 143 1.05 -19.35 2.95
C LEU A 143 0.73 -19.94 4.32
N ALA A 144 1.70 -20.55 4.99
CA ALA A 144 1.52 -21.10 6.32
C ALA A 144 1.14 -20.03 7.34
N ASP A 145 1.84 -18.91 7.32
CA ASP A 145 1.57 -17.77 8.20
C ASP A 145 0.19 -17.15 7.94
N LEU A 146 -0.20 -16.96 6.66
CA LEU A 146 -1.52 -16.43 6.33
C LEU A 146 -2.65 -17.37 6.70
N ASN A 147 -2.43 -18.68 6.62
CA ASN A 147 -3.41 -19.64 7.12
C ASN A 147 -3.57 -19.54 8.65
N GLU A 148 -2.48 -19.33 9.37
CA GLU A 148 -2.54 -19.14 10.82
C GLU A 148 -3.17 -17.79 11.19
N ALA A 149 -2.82 -16.71 10.50
CA ALA A 149 -3.47 -15.41 10.69
C ALA A 149 -5.00 -15.50 10.49
N LEU A 150 -5.44 -16.20 9.43
CA LEU A 150 -6.86 -16.42 9.14
C LEU A 150 -7.54 -17.37 10.12
N ARG A 151 -6.83 -18.33 10.70
CA ARG A 151 -7.36 -19.17 11.78
C ARG A 151 -7.67 -18.34 13.02
N LEU A 152 -6.84 -17.34 13.30
CA LEU A 152 -6.97 -16.45 14.46
C LEU A 152 -7.97 -15.30 14.21
N ASP A 153 -7.98 -14.73 13.01
CA ASP A 153 -8.91 -13.66 12.60
C ASP A 153 -9.42 -13.88 11.18
N THR A 154 -10.67 -14.36 11.09
CA THR A 154 -11.33 -14.61 9.82
C THR A 154 -11.98 -13.37 9.19
N ARG A 155 -11.97 -12.22 9.88
CA ARG A 155 -12.65 -11.01 9.38
C ARG A 155 -11.69 -10.03 8.68
N GLU A 156 -10.40 -10.20 8.88
CA GLU A 156 -9.43 -9.32 8.24
C GLU A 156 -9.28 -9.67 6.76
N SER A 157 -9.83 -8.83 5.91
CA SER A 157 -9.84 -9.03 4.45
C SER A 157 -8.43 -9.02 3.84
N GLY A 158 -7.49 -8.31 4.45
CA GLY A 158 -6.12 -8.23 4.00
C GLY A 158 -5.41 -9.58 4.01
N TYR A 159 -5.71 -10.46 4.98
CA TYR A 159 -5.10 -11.80 5.00
C TYR A 159 -5.57 -12.66 3.82
N TYR A 160 -6.84 -12.57 3.42
CA TYR A 160 -7.33 -13.25 2.23
C TYR A 160 -6.70 -12.69 0.96
N ILE A 161 -6.58 -11.36 0.83
CA ILE A 161 -5.94 -10.71 -0.34
C ILE A 161 -4.50 -11.19 -0.47
N ASN A 162 -3.74 -11.15 0.62
CA ASN A 162 -2.34 -11.57 0.63
C ASN A 162 -2.22 -13.08 0.36
N ARG A 163 -3.11 -13.91 0.92
CA ARG A 163 -3.11 -15.35 0.65
C ARG A 163 -3.46 -15.64 -0.81
N GLY A 164 -4.41 -14.92 -1.38
CA GLY A 164 -4.74 -14.99 -2.79
C GLY A 164 -3.52 -14.66 -3.67
N LEU A 165 -2.76 -13.62 -3.32
CA LEU A 165 -1.55 -13.25 -4.03
C LEU A 165 -0.46 -14.33 -3.90
N VAL A 166 -0.22 -14.85 -2.70
CA VAL A 166 0.73 -15.96 -2.47
C VAL A 166 0.32 -17.20 -3.27
N ARG A 167 -0.96 -17.58 -3.24
CA ARG A 167 -1.49 -18.71 -4.02
C ARG A 167 -1.33 -18.52 -5.51
N TYR A 168 -1.54 -17.29 -5.98
CA TYR A 168 -1.28 -16.93 -7.38
C TYR A 168 0.16 -17.19 -7.78
N GLN A 169 1.14 -16.77 -6.97
CA GLN A 169 2.56 -17.01 -7.23
C GLN A 169 2.92 -18.51 -7.18
N MET A 170 2.18 -19.27 -6.37
CA MET A 170 2.32 -20.73 -6.31
C MET A 170 1.55 -21.47 -7.42
N ASN A 171 0.92 -20.75 -8.36
CA ASN A 171 0.06 -21.27 -9.41
C ASN A 171 -1.20 -22.00 -8.90
N ASP A 172 -1.62 -21.75 -7.66
CA ASP A 172 -2.93 -22.16 -7.12
C ASP A 172 -4.00 -21.12 -7.49
N LEU A 173 -4.34 -21.08 -8.79
CA LEU A 173 -5.28 -20.09 -9.32
C LEU A 173 -6.69 -20.27 -8.74
N ARG A 174 -7.09 -21.51 -8.40
CA ARG A 174 -8.40 -21.79 -7.79
C ARG A 174 -8.47 -21.27 -6.36
N GLY A 175 -7.42 -21.52 -5.56
CA GLY A 175 -7.33 -21.01 -4.21
C GLY A 175 -7.27 -19.48 -4.16
N ALA A 176 -6.52 -18.86 -5.08
CA ALA A 176 -6.47 -17.41 -5.21
C ALA A 176 -7.85 -16.81 -5.54
N MET A 177 -8.58 -17.41 -6.51
CA MET A 177 -9.94 -16.99 -6.86
C MET A 177 -10.87 -17.05 -5.66
N ALA A 178 -10.84 -18.15 -4.91
CA ALA A 178 -11.68 -18.34 -3.74
C ALA A 178 -11.40 -17.29 -2.65
N ASP A 179 -10.13 -16.92 -2.45
CA ASP A 179 -9.75 -15.89 -1.49
C ASP A 179 -10.28 -14.50 -1.90
N TYR A 180 -10.14 -14.12 -3.17
CA TYR A 180 -10.68 -12.84 -3.66
C TYR A 180 -12.22 -12.83 -3.63
N ASP A 181 -12.87 -13.94 -3.98
CA ASP A 181 -14.34 -14.07 -3.86
C ASP A 181 -14.80 -13.91 -2.41
N GLN A 182 -14.06 -14.46 -1.45
CA GLN A 182 -14.35 -14.29 -0.03
C GLN A 182 -14.29 -12.81 0.38
N VAL A 183 -13.25 -12.08 -0.01
CA VAL A 183 -13.15 -10.65 0.28
C VAL A 183 -14.30 -9.86 -0.33
N ILE A 184 -14.66 -10.13 -1.58
CA ILE A 184 -15.76 -9.44 -2.27
C ILE A 184 -17.11 -9.78 -1.63
N SER A 185 -17.27 -11.00 -1.06
CA SER A 185 -18.46 -11.35 -0.30
C SER A 185 -18.57 -10.60 1.02
N MET A 186 -17.43 -10.28 1.66
CA MET A 186 -17.38 -9.50 2.91
C MET A 186 -17.57 -8.01 2.64
N ASP A 187 -16.91 -7.49 1.60
CA ASP A 187 -17.05 -6.13 1.12
C ASP A 187 -17.06 -6.09 -0.41
N SER A 188 -18.25 -5.92 -0.96
CA SER A 188 -18.46 -5.86 -2.40
C SER A 188 -17.78 -4.66 -3.08
N ARG A 189 -17.31 -3.69 -2.29
CA ARG A 189 -16.58 -2.49 -2.75
C ARG A 189 -15.07 -2.60 -2.58
N ASN A 190 -14.56 -3.74 -2.16
CA ASN A 190 -13.11 -3.92 -2.05
C ASN A 190 -12.47 -3.94 -3.44
N LEU A 191 -11.88 -2.80 -3.82
CA LEU A 191 -11.33 -2.59 -5.16
C LEU A 191 -10.07 -3.41 -5.41
N ILE A 192 -9.28 -3.66 -4.36
CA ILE A 192 -8.05 -4.46 -4.47
C ILE A 192 -8.41 -5.90 -4.82
N ALA A 193 -9.38 -6.47 -4.11
CA ALA A 193 -9.82 -7.83 -4.40
C ALA A 193 -10.45 -7.95 -5.80
N ARG A 194 -11.25 -6.96 -6.22
CA ARG A 194 -11.82 -6.93 -7.58
C ARG A 194 -10.75 -6.81 -8.64
N PHE A 195 -9.81 -5.91 -8.45
CA PHE A 195 -8.72 -5.73 -9.39
C PHE A 195 -7.89 -7.01 -9.54
N ASN A 196 -7.48 -7.62 -8.42
CA ASN A 196 -6.69 -8.86 -8.43
C ASN A 196 -7.49 -10.04 -9.02
N ARG A 197 -8.81 -10.13 -8.73
CA ARG A 197 -9.67 -11.13 -9.34
C ARG A 197 -9.83 -10.90 -10.84
N GLY A 198 -9.95 -9.66 -11.29
CA GLY A 198 -9.99 -9.29 -12.70
C GLY A 198 -8.73 -9.75 -13.45
N LEU A 199 -7.55 -9.53 -12.87
CA LEU A 199 -6.28 -10.02 -13.43
C LEU A 199 -6.24 -11.55 -13.50
N LEU A 200 -6.68 -12.23 -12.44
CA LEU A 200 -6.72 -13.68 -12.39
C LEU A 200 -7.71 -14.26 -13.41
N ARG A 201 -8.89 -13.62 -13.58
CA ARG A 201 -9.87 -13.99 -14.61
C ARG A 201 -9.33 -13.80 -16.02
N PHE A 202 -8.56 -12.72 -16.25
CA PHE A 202 -7.88 -12.51 -17.51
C PHE A 202 -6.92 -13.66 -17.80
N GLN A 203 -6.10 -14.06 -16.84
CA GLN A 203 -5.13 -15.14 -17.02
C GLN A 203 -5.79 -16.49 -17.33
N VAL A 204 -6.97 -16.76 -16.76
CA VAL A 204 -7.70 -18.00 -17.03
C VAL A 204 -8.64 -17.91 -18.24
N GLY A 205 -8.65 -16.79 -18.95
CA GLY A 205 -9.46 -16.57 -20.17
C GLY A 205 -10.92 -16.19 -19.90
N ASP A 206 -11.30 -15.87 -18.68
CA ASP A 206 -12.65 -15.40 -18.34
C ASP A 206 -12.76 -13.87 -18.58
N ASN A 207 -12.55 -13.47 -19.83
CA ASN A 207 -12.36 -12.08 -20.23
C ASN A 207 -13.58 -11.20 -19.91
N ASN A 208 -14.81 -11.72 -20.10
CA ASN A 208 -16.02 -10.94 -19.86
C ASN A 208 -16.18 -10.57 -18.38
N ARG A 209 -16.00 -11.55 -17.47
CA ARG A 209 -16.10 -11.27 -16.04
C ARG A 209 -14.90 -10.46 -15.53
N ALA A 210 -13.73 -10.56 -16.17
CA ALA A 210 -12.60 -9.68 -15.87
C ALA A 210 -12.92 -8.22 -16.21
N ILE A 211 -13.57 -7.96 -17.36
CA ILE A 211 -14.04 -6.62 -17.72
C ILE A 211 -15.01 -6.08 -16.69
N GLU A 212 -15.98 -6.89 -16.23
CA GLU A 212 -16.93 -6.49 -15.18
C GLU A 212 -16.23 -6.08 -13.88
N ASP A 213 -15.20 -6.82 -13.45
CA ASP A 213 -14.42 -6.45 -12.27
C ASP A 213 -13.69 -5.12 -12.45
N PHE A 214 -13.05 -4.87 -13.60
CA PHE A 214 -12.40 -3.60 -13.89
C PHE A 214 -13.40 -2.45 -14.07
N ASP A 215 -14.61 -2.70 -14.60
CA ASP A 215 -15.68 -1.70 -14.70
C ASP A 215 -16.04 -1.15 -13.32
N VAL A 216 -16.17 -2.03 -12.33
CA VAL A 216 -16.46 -1.61 -10.94
C VAL A 216 -15.30 -0.81 -10.35
N VAL A 217 -14.06 -1.22 -10.61
CA VAL A 217 -12.87 -0.46 -10.15
C VAL A 217 -12.86 0.93 -10.76
N ILE A 218 -13.04 1.05 -12.07
CA ILE A 218 -13.05 2.33 -12.80
C ILE A 218 -14.21 3.23 -12.37
N GLN A 219 -15.38 2.66 -12.09
CA GLN A 219 -16.53 3.42 -11.64
C GLN A 219 -16.29 4.08 -10.27
N GLN A 220 -15.56 3.42 -9.39
CA GLN A 220 -15.28 3.93 -8.05
C GLN A 220 -13.98 4.75 -7.97
N GLU A 221 -12.98 4.39 -8.77
CA GLU A 221 -11.70 5.09 -8.92
C GLU A 221 -11.49 5.46 -10.40
N PRO A 222 -12.09 6.57 -10.89
CA PRO A 222 -11.96 6.98 -12.28
C PRO A 222 -10.55 7.38 -12.70
N ASP A 223 -9.66 7.52 -11.75
CA ASP A 223 -8.23 7.80 -11.90
C ASP A 223 -7.36 6.55 -11.80
N ASN A 224 -7.95 5.36 -11.70
CA ASN A 224 -7.22 4.09 -11.70
C ASN A 224 -6.85 3.68 -13.13
N TYR A 225 -5.80 4.30 -13.68
CA TYR A 225 -5.36 4.08 -15.07
C TYR A 225 -4.91 2.65 -15.35
N MET A 226 -4.53 1.92 -14.31
CA MET A 226 -4.18 0.51 -14.44
C MET A 226 -5.40 -0.36 -14.78
N ALA A 227 -6.54 -0.05 -14.17
CA ALA A 227 -7.78 -0.73 -14.50
C ALA A 227 -8.21 -0.43 -15.95
N TYR A 228 -8.04 0.81 -16.41
CA TYR A 228 -8.27 1.15 -17.83
C TYR A 228 -7.35 0.37 -18.77
N TYR A 229 -6.05 0.30 -18.46
CA TYR A 229 -5.09 -0.41 -19.29
C TYR A 229 -5.42 -1.90 -19.39
N ASN A 230 -5.69 -2.56 -18.26
CA ASN A 230 -6.05 -3.98 -18.26
C ASN A 230 -7.40 -4.24 -18.96
N ARG A 231 -8.39 -3.35 -18.77
CA ARG A 231 -9.66 -3.46 -19.48
C ARG A 231 -9.47 -3.24 -20.98
N ALA A 232 -8.59 -2.34 -21.40
CA ALA A 232 -8.27 -2.13 -22.81
C ALA A 232 -7.67 -3.38 -23.47
N LEU A 233 -6.74 -4.05 -22.77
CA LEU A 233 -6.19 -5.33 -23.23
C LEU A 233 -7.29 -6.38 -23.41
N LEU A 234 -8.18 -6.52 -22.44
CA LEU A 234 -9.31 -7.45 -22.51
C LEU A 234 -10.30 -7.12 -23.62
N ARG A 235 -10.62 -5.83 -23.81
CA ARG A 235 -11.48 -5.36 -24.90
C ARG A 235 -10.84 -5.65 -26.26
N PHE A 236 -9.53 -5.49 -26.36
CA PHE A 236 -8.80 -5.86 -27.57
C PHE A 236 -8.91 -7.37 -27.85
N GLU A 237 -8.67 -8.22 -26.85
CA GLU A 237 -8.78 -9.69 -26.97
C GLU A 237 -10.21 -10.14 -27.32
N THR A 238 -11.23 -9.45 -26.82
CA THR A 238 -12.63 -9.76 -27.09
C THR A 238 -13.17 -9.11 -28.38
N GLY A 239 -12.32 -8.36 -29.11
CA GLY A 239 -12.67 -7.72 -30.37
C GLY A 239 -13.35 -6.35 -30.25
N ASP A 240 -13.54 -5.82 -29.05
CA ASP A 240 -13.99 -4.45 -28.83
C ASP A 240 -12.82 -3.45 -29.01
N TYR A 241 -12.29 -3.38 -30.22
CA TYR A 241 -11.16 -2.50 -30.54
C TYR A 241 -11.47 -1.02 -30.30
N ARG A 242 -12.74 -0.60 -30.47
CA ARG A 242 -13.14 0.78 -30.23
C ARG A 242 -13.09 1.13 -28.76
N GLY A 243 -13.63 0.27 -27.91
CA GLY A 243 -13.54 0.42 -26.46
C GLY A 243 -12.10 0.36 -25.96
N ALA A 244 -11.27 -0.52 -26.55
CA ALA A 244 -9.84 -0.59 -26.22
C ALA A 244 -9.12 0.73 -26.50
N VAL A 245 -9.34 1.34 -27.69
CA VAL A 245 -8.74 2.64 -28.03
C VAL A 245 -9.16 3.73 -27.04
N GLN A 246 -10.45 3.78 -26.66
CA GLN A 246 -10.95 4.75 -25.68
C GLN A 246 -10.26 4.62 -24.33
N ASP A 247 -10.09 3.40 -23.84
CA ASP A 247 -9.41 3.15 -22.57
C ASP A 247 -7.91 3.51 -22.64
N TYR A 248 -7.22 3.16 -23.74
CA TYR A 248 -5.83 3.58 -23.96
C TYR A 248 -5.70 5.11 -24.05
N ASP A 249 -6.67 5.80 -24.63
CA ASP A 249 -6.68 7.26 -24.69
C ASP A 249 -6.69 7.88 -23.29
N VAL A 250 -7.47 7.32 -22.35
CA VAL A 250 -7.48 7.76 -20.94
C VAL A 250 -6.11 7.56 -20.31
N VAL A 251 -5.51 6.38 -20.49
CA VAL A 251 -4.18 6.06 -19.93
C VAL A 251 -3.11 6.98 -20.49
N LEU A 252 -3.06 7.17 -21.82
CA LEU A 252 -2.01 7.94 -22.48
C LEU A 252 -2.16 9.45 -22.30
N LYS A 253 -3.36 9.93 -22.00
CA LYS A 253 -3.56 11.31 -21.57
C LYS A 253 -2.87 11.62 -20.24
N GLN A 254 -2.88 10.68 -19.30
CA GLN A 254 -2.26 10.83 -18.00
C GLN A 254 -0.77 10.48 -18.04
N TYR A 255 -0.42 9.43 -18.77
CA TYR A 255 0.95 8.93 -18.90
C TYR A 255 1.42 9.03 -20.36
N PRO A 256 1.76 10.23 -20.85
CA PRO A 256 2.11 10.47 -22.26
C PRO A 256 3.45 9.83 -22.67
N THR A 257 4.17 9.22 -21.74
CA THR A 257 5.42 8.47 -21.97
C THR A 257 5.26 6.96 -21.79
N PHE A 258 4.03 6.46 -21.60
CA PHE A 258 3.78 5.05 -21.39
C PHE A 258 3.82 4.27 -22.71
N LEU A 259 5.01 3.80 -23.07
CA LEU A 259 5.32 3.11 -24.32
C LEU A 259 4.39 1.92 -24.62
N PRO A 260 4.10 0.99 -23.66
CA PRO A 260 3.20 -0.13 -23.95
C PRO A 260 1.79 0.32 -24.38
N GLY A 261 1.31 1.42 -23.82
CA GLY A 261 0.00 1.97 -24.18
C GLY A 261 -0.04 2.45 -25.64
N PHE A 262 1.02 3.07 -26.15
CA PHE A 262 1.09 3.49 -27.55
C PHE A 262 1.14 2.29 -28.49
N VAL A 263 1.94 1.26 -28.18
CA VAL A 263 2.03 0.04 -28.98
C VAL A 263 0.67 -0.64 -29.05
N SER A 264 0.03 -0.90 -27.91
CA SER A 264 -1.27 -1.58 -27.87
C SER A 264 -2.37 -0.76 -28.54
N ARG A 265 -2.38 0.59 -28.39
CA ARG A 265 -3.34 1.44 -29.08
C ARG A 265 -3.13 1.46 -30.60
N SER A 266 -1.88 1.43 -31.05
CA SER A 266 -1.54 1.29 -32.48
C SER A 266 -2.17 0.03 -33.08
N GLU A 267 -2.01 -1.11 -32.39
CA GLU A 267 -2.60 -2.38 -32.83
C GLU A 267 -4.13 -2.32 -32.86
N ALA A 268 -4.76 -1.77 -31.84
CA ALA A 268 -6.21 -1.61 -31.79
C ALA A 268 -6.74 -0.71 -32.93
N LYS A 269 -6.06 0.42 -33.23
CA LYS A 269 -6.38 1.30 -34.36
C LYS A 269 -6.21 0.58 -35.69
N ARG A 270 -5.18 -0.23 -35.84
CA ARG A 270 -4.95 -1.02 -37.06
C ARG A 270 -6.09 -2.02 -37.30
N LYS A 271 -6.58 -2.67 -36.25
CA LYS A 271 -7.77 -3.55 -36.33
C LYS A 271 -9.05 -2.79 -36.70
N LEU A 272 -9.15 -1.50 -36.38
CA LEU A 272 -10.26 -0.62 -36.78
C LEU A 272 -10.11 -0.04 -38.22
N GLY A 273 -8.98 -0.27 -38.90
CA GLY A 273 -8.67 0.30 -40.19
C GLY A 273 -8.10 1.74 -40.13
N ASP A 274 -7.87 2.31 -38.94
CA ASP A 274 -7.19 3.60 -38.76
C ASP A 274 -5.68 3.41 -38.86
N ASN A 275 -5.19 3.14 -40.06
CA ASN A 275 -3.76 2.93 -40.28
C ASN A 275 -2.93 4.19 -40.02
N VAL A 276 -3.45 5.37 -40.32
CA VAL A 276 -2.73 6.64 -40.07
C VAL A 276 -2.56 6.91 -38.57
N GLY A 277 -3.62 6.69 -37.79
CA GLY A 277 -3.56 6.80 -36.35
C GLY A 277 -2.67 5.72 -35.71
N ALA A 278 -2.69 4.50 -36.25
CA ALA A 278 -1.83 3.41 -35.80
C ALA A 278 -0.35 3.72 -36.05
N ASP A 279 0.01 4.17 -37.25
CA ASP A 279 1.40 4.51 -37.57
C ASP A 279 1.91 5.70 -36.71
N ARG A 280 1.05 6.67 -36.44
CA ARG A 280 1.41 7.79 -35.52
C ARG A 280 1.77 7.28 -34.13
N ASP A 281 0.97 6.39 -33.57
CA ASP A 281 1.23 5.82 -32.23
C ASP A 281 2.50 4.95 -32.25
N TYR A 282 2.69 4.15 -33.28
CA TYR A 282 3.88 3.32 -33.45
C TYR A 282 5.16 4.14 -33.51
N TRP A 283 5.19 5.19 -34.34
CA TRP A 283 6.36 6.08 -34.42
C TRP A 283 6.59 6.89 -33.14
N ALA A 284 5.52 7.22 -32.41
CA ALA A 284 5.65 7.84 -31.09
C ALA A 284 6.32 6.89 -30.09
N ALA A 285 5.95 5.60 -30.10
CA ALA A 285 6.60 4.60 -29.27
C ALA A 285 8.08 4.41 -29.59
N ILE A 286 8.46 4.30 -30.87
CA ILE A 286 9.86 4.18 -31.31
C ILE A 286 10.68 5.40 -30.86
N LYS A 287 10.14 6.60 -31.08
CA LYS A 287 10.82 7.82 -30.65
C LYS A 287 11.07 7.89 -29.14
N MET A 288 10.10 7.43 -28.35
CA MET A 288 10.25 7.35 -26.90
C MET A 288 11.31 6.31 -26.49
N GLU A 289 11.35 5.17 -27.16
CA GLU A 289 12.37 4.16 -26.92
C GLU A 289 13.78 4.66 -27.24
N GLU A 290 13.96 5.38 -28.33
CA GLU A 290 15.22 6.02 -28.69
C GLU A 290 15.63 7.09 -27.68
N GLN A 291 14.67 7.92 -27.21
CA GLN A 291 14.91 8.92 -26.18
C GLN A 291 15.31 8.26 -24.82
N ALA A 292 14.69 7.13 -24.50
CA ALA A 292 15.04 6.34 -23.32
C ALA A 292 16.50 5.82 -23.40
N LYS A 293 16.88 5.24 -24.54
CA LYS A 293 18.24 4.75 -24.80
C LYS A 293 19.28 5.87 -24.72
N ASN A 294 18.92 7.07 -25.12
CA ASN A 294 19.81 8.24 -25.12
C ASN A 294 19.78 9.02 -23.79
N GLY A 295 19.07 8.56 -22.78
CA GLY A 295 18.95 9.25 -21.48
C GLY A 295 18.20 10.59 -21.54
N GLN A 296 17.43 10.83 -22.60
CA GLN A 296 16.74 12.08 -22.90
C GLN A 296 15.25 12.09 -22.52
N LEU A 297 14.73 11.01 -21.94
CA LEU A 297 13.36 11.02 -21.40
C LEU A 297 13.31 11.99 -20.22
N PRO A 298 12.32 12.88 -20.16
CA PRO A 298 12.07 13.65 -18.96
C PRO A 298 11.87 12.66 -17.82
N LYS A 299 12.66 12.81 -16.75
CA LYS A 299 12.42 12.08 -15.50
C LYS A 299 11.02 12.48 -15.04
N THR A 300 10.04 11.64 -15.30
CA THR A 300 8.77 11.76 -14.62
C THR A 300 9.09 11.69 -13.14
N SER A 301 8.66 12.68 -12.40
CA SER A 301 8.79 12.73 -10.95
C SER A 301 7.93 11.63 -10.33
N SER A 302 8.40 10.40 -10.43
CA SER A 302 7.98 9.28 -9.60
C SER A 302 9.02 9.16 -8.50
N SER A 303 8.73 9.78 -7.37
CA SER A 303 9.36 9.48 -6.10
C SER A 303 9.01 8.03 -5.75
N GLY A 304 9.92 7.11 -6.03
CA GLY A 304 9.76 5.69 -5.77
C GLY A 304 11.06 4.96 -6.09
N SER A 305 11.85 4.74 -5.08
CA SER A 305 12.94 3.79 -4.83
C SER A 305 13.44 2.97 -6.03
N ASN A 306 14.68 3.28 -6.44
CA ASN A 306 15.54 2.48 -7.28
C ASN A 306 15.90 1.14 -6.63
N THR A 307 15.64 0.05 -7.32
CA THR A 307 16.56 -1.09 -7.33
C THR A 307 16.91 -1.39 -8.78
N ALA A 308 18.15 -1.07 -9.13
CA ALA A 308 18.76 -1.41 -10.41
C ALA A 308 18.93 -2.93 -10.51
N VAL A 309 18.45 -3.51 -11.61
CA VAL A 309 18.90 -4.81 -12.07
C VAL A 309 19.45 -4.62 -13.47
N ASN A 310 20.79 -4.71 -13.55
CA ASN A 310 21.51 -4.86 -14.80
C ASN A 310 21.18 -6.21 -15.42
N GLY A 311 20.90 -6.24 -16.70
CA GLY A 311 20.77 -7.46 -17.47
C GLY A 311 20.69 -7.16 -18.95
N ASP A 312 21.81 -7.32 -19.63
CA ASP A 312 21.93 -7.32 -21.10
C ASP A 312 20.98 -8.37 -21.70
N ALA A 313 20.11 -7.97 -22.59
CA ALA A 313 19.36 -8.87 -23.42
C ALA A 313 19.46 -8.44 -24.90
N LYS A 314 20.08 -9.33 -25.68
CA LYS A 314 20.11 -9.30 -27.13
C LYS A 314 18.70 -9.51 -27.69
N ALA A 315 18.40 -8.74 -28.75
CA ALA A 315 17.18 -8.90 -29.54
C ALA A 315 17.16 -10.28 -30.23
N ASP A 316 16.06 -10.99 -30.08
CA ASP A 316 15.70 -12.11 -30.94
C ASP A 316 14.20 -12.03 -31.24
N ASP A 317 13.88 -12.05 -32.57
CA ASP A 317 12.53 -11.84 -33.11
C ASP A 317 11.74 -13.15 -33.09
N SER A 318 10.73 -13.24 -32.23
CA SER A 318 9.63 -14.20 -32.43
C SER A 318 8.35 -13.74 -31.69
N GLU A 319 7.18 -14.05 -32.25
CA GLU A 319 5.86 -13.75 -31.69
C GLU A 319 5.63 -14.37 -30.29
N GLU A 320 6.40 -15.40 -29.95
CA GLU A 320 6.44 -16.00 -28.60
C GLU A 320 7.04 -15.06 -27.55
N ASN A 321 8.00 -14.21 -27.93
CA ASN A 321 8.65 -13.23 -27.07
C ASN A 321 7.70 -12.08 -26.66
N THR A 322 6.73 -11.72 -27.50
CA THR A 322 5.76 -10.66 -27.20
C THR A 322 4.78 -11.11 -26.10
N ARG A 323 4.42 -12.39 -26.09
CA ARG A 323 3.53 -12.97 -25.07
C ARG A 323 4.25 -13.12 -23.73
N GLU A 324 5.47 -13.64 -23.70
CA GLU A 324 6.31 -13.72 -22.51
C GLU A 324 6.67 -12.34 -21.92
N GLN A 325 6.89 -11.35 -22.76
CA GLN A 325 7.15 -9.97 -22.32
C GLN A 325 5.88 -9.28 -21.79
N SER A 326 4.72 -9.60 -22.37
CA SER A 326 3.42 -9.18 -21.84
C SER A 326 3.17 -9.81 -20.46
N ASP A 327 3.44 -11.11 -20.31
CA ASP A 327 3.29 -11.84 -19.06
C ASP A 327 4.30 -11.40 -17.99
N LYS A 328 5.55 -11.09 -18.37
CA LYS A 328 6.54 -10.47 -17.48
C LYS A 328 6.16 -9.05 -17.07
N ASN A 329 5.54 -8.28 -17.96
CA ASN A 329 5.02 -6.97 -17.65
C ASN A 329 3.76 -7.04 -16.78
N ILE A 330 2.85 -7.98 -17.03
CA ILE A 330 1.69 -8.25 -16.15
C ILE A 330 2.16 -8.66 -14.75
N ASN A 331 3.18 -9.51 -14.63
CA ASN A 331 3.77 -9.87 -13.34
C ASN A 331 4.48 -8.69 -12.65
N LYS A 332 5.10 -7.79 -13.41
CA LYS A 332 5.67 -6.54 -12.90
C LYS A 332 4.58 -5.56 -12.46
N PHE A 333 3.45 -5.54 -13.18
CA PHE A 333 2.25 -4.79 -12.82
C PHE A 333 1.52 -5.38 -11.61
N ASN A 334 1.41 -6.69 -11.49
CA ASN A 334 0.87 -7.34 -10.30
C ASN A 334 1.69 -6.99 -9.04
N ARG A 335 3.01 -6.88 -9.16
CA ARG A 335 3.87 -6.34 -8.10
C ARG A 335 3.62 -4.84 -7.84
N LEU A 336 3.38 -4.04 -8.86
CA LEU A 336 3.14 -2.59 -8.75
C LEU A 336 1.77 -2.27 -8.18
N VAL A 337 0.73 -3.02 -8.52
CA VAL A 337 -0.64 -2.74 -8.08
C VAL A 337 -0.87 -3.02 -6.60
N VAL A 338 -0.17 -3.97 -6.02
CA VAL A 338 -0.13 -4.14 -4.55
C VAL A 338 0.67 -3.01 -3.88
N TYR A 339 1.51 -2.30 -4.64
CA TYR A 339 2.50 -1.36 -4.16
C TYR A 339 2.27 0.10 -4.55
N ASP A 340 1.37 0.40 -5.49
CA ASP A 340 1.27 1.74 -6.07
C ASP A 340 -0.10 2.38 -5.79
N LYS A 341 -0.35 2.67 -4.52
CA LYS A 341 -1.35 3.65 -4.11
C LYS A 341 -0.71 4.78 -3.32
N GLU A 342 0.30 5.40 -3.89
CA GLU A 342 0.59 6.80 -3.62
C GLU A 342 -0.29 7.68 -4.51
N GLN A 343 -1.59 7.69 -4.26
CA GLN A 343 -2.43 8.82 -4.60
C GLN A 343 -3.09 9.29 -3.33
N GLU A 344 -2.71 10.51 -2.94
CA GLU A 344 -3.40 11.28 -1.93
C GLU A 344 -4.91 11.10 -2.10
N ARG A 345 -5.54 10.28 -1.27
CA ARG A 345 -6.94 10.44 -0.98
C ARG A 345 -7.07 11.77 -0.24
N LYS A 346 -7.13 12.87 -0.99
CA LYS A 346 -7.73 14.09 -0.47
C LYS A 346 -9.11 13.68 -0.01
N SER A 347 -9.27 13.53 1.28
CA SER A 347 -10.54 13.20 1.89
C SER A 347 -11.54 14.27 1.45
N LYS A 348 -12.43 13.92 0.53
CA LYS A 348 -13.62 14.68 0.20
C LYS A 348 -14.67 14.58 1.33
N TYR A 349 -14.23 14.63 2.56
CA TYR A 349 -15.11 14.91 3.68
C TYR A 349 -14.94 16.37 4.07
N GLN A 350 -15.42 17.27 3.22
CA GLN A 350 -15.99 18.52 3.72
C GLN A 350 -17.37 18.17 4.26
N SER A 351 -17.42 17.67 5.47
CA SER A 351 -18.67 17.61 6.21
C SER A 351 -18.99 19.02 6.70
N GLU A 352 -19.90 19.66 6.03
CA GLU A 352 -20.66 20.77 6.57
C GLU A 352 -21.58 20.26 7.71
N VAL A 353 -21.01 19.84 8.81
CA VAL A 353 -21.76 19.63 10.04
C VAL A 353 -21.18 20.57 11.07
N ARG A 354 -21.73 21.75 11.13
CA ARG A 354 -21.71 22.59 12.33
C ARG A 354 -22.59 21.92 13.38
N GLY A 355 -22.05 20.92 14.08
CA GLY A 355 -22.62 20.33 15.28
C GLY A 355 -21.96 20.96 16.50
N ARG A 356 -22.70 21.71 17.30
CA ARG A 356 -22.31 22.08 18.66
C ARG A 356 -22.22 20.80 19.48
N VAL A 357 -21.01 20.40 19.87
CA VAL A 357 -20.84 19.36 20.88
C VAL A 357 -21.17 20.00 22.25
N GLN A 358 -22.39 19.75 22.71
CA GLN A 358 -22.79 19.91 24.11
C GLN A 358 -22.87 18.51 24.72
N ASP A 359 -21.72 17.93 25.03
CA ASP A 359 -21.67 16.86 26.04
C ASP A 359 -20.33 16.90 26.76
N ARG A 360 -20.36 17.42 27.98
CA ARG A 360 -19.19 17.58 28.85
C ARG A 360 -18.80 16.33 29.64
N ASN A 361 -19.40 15.18 29.35
CA ASN A 361 -19.24 13.94 30.13
C ASN A 361 -18.90 12.68 29.31
N VAL A 362 -18.30 12.81 28.15
CA VAL A 362 -17.73 11.66 27.47
C VAL A 362 -16.27 11.51 27.91
N HIS A 363 -16.03 10.62 28.88
CA HIS A 363 -14.72 10.05 29.10
C HIS A 363 -14.46 9.13 27.91
N VAL A 364 -13.71 9.63 26.93
CA VAL A 364 -13.14 8.80 25.88
C VAL A 364 -11.81 8.31 26.42
N ASP A 365 -11.78 7.10 26.92
CA ASP A 365 -10.54 6.36 27.13
C ASP A 365 -9.98 6.02 25.74
N LEU A 366 -9.17 6.92 25.20
CA LEU A 366 -8.40 6.69 23.99
C LEU A 366 -7.23 5.77 24.36
N GLU A 367 -7.43 4.47 24.31
CA GLU A 367 -6.32 3.53 24.17
C GLU A 367 -5.96 3.43 22.67
N PRO A 368 -4.88 4.07 22.22
CA PRO A 368 -4.44 3.92 20.84
C PRO A 368 -3.80 2.56 20.68
N GLN A 369 -4.52 1.62 20.08
CA GLN A 369 -3.95 0.40 19.55
C GLN A 369 -3.50 0.69 18.13
N PHE A 370 -2.24 1.03 17.94
CA PHE A 370 -1.64 1.15 16.62
C PHE A 370 -1.37 -0.25 16.07
N VAL A 371 -2.11 -0.64 15.06
CA VAL A 371 -1.78 -1.80 14.24
C VAL A 371 -1.26 -1.27 12.91
N LEU A 372 0.05 -1.39 12.68
CA LEU A 372 0.63 -1.21 11.35
C LEU A 372 0.17 -2.40 10.51
N THR A 373 -0.92 -2.23 9.77
CA THR A 373 -1.30 -3.20 8.76
C THR A 373 -0.59 -2.85 7.46
N TYR A 374 0.41 -3.63 7.15
CA TYR A 374 1.22 -3.51 5.95
C TYR A 374 0.54 -4.22 4.78
N TYR A 375 -0.51 -3.65 4.23
CA TYR A 375 -1.19 -4.23 3.05
C TYR A 375 -0.92 -3.47 1.77
N GLU A 376 -0.23 -2.34 1.85
CA GLU A 376 0.15 -1.55 0.69
C GLU A 376 1.61 -1.09 0.86
N LYS A 377 2.43 -1.30 -0.14
CA LYS A 377 3.76 -0.71 -0.23
C LYS A 377 3.68 0.72 -0.74
N ALA A 378 2.73 1.44 -0.26
CA ALA A 378 2.71 2.86 -0.44
C ALA A 378 2.80 3.45 0.94
N ASP A 379 3.90 4.07 1.23
CA ASP A 379 4.09 4.84 2.43
C ASP A 379 3.51 4.13 3.68
N PRO A 380 4.24 3.16 4.24
CA PRO A 380 3.75 2.28 5.29
C PRO A 380 3.29 3.01 6.54
N VAL A 381 3.55 4.29 6.60
CA VAL A 381 3.35 5.09 7.78
C VAL A 381 2.07 5.92 7.73
N LYS A 382 1.41 6.06 6.57
CA LYS A 382 0.19 6.89 6.45
C LYS A 382 -1.09 6.22 6.92
N LYS A 383 -1.06 4.93 7.31
CA LYS A 383 -2.25 4.23 7.83
C LYS A 383 -1.96 3.54 9.16
N LEU A 384 -1.90 4.33 10.20
CA LEU A 384 -2.17 3.85 11.54
C LEU A 384 -3.69 3.66 11.65
N VAL A 385 -4.15 2.44 11.57
CA VAL A 385 -5.56 2.11 11.81
C VAL A 385 -5.75 1.95 13.31
N TYR A 386 -6.55 2.83 13.90
CA TYR A 386 -7.03 2.67 15.27
C TYR A 386 -8.10 1.58 15.27
N TYR A 387 -7.92 0.57 16.07
CA TYR A 387 -9.01 -0.34 16.45
C TYR A 387 -9.51 0.10 17.82
N ASP A 388 -10.72 0.66 17.87
CA ASP A 388 -11.51 0.69 19.08
C ASP A 388 -11.99 -0.73 19.39
N LYS A 389 -11.83 -1.12 20.66
CA LYS A 389 -12.44 -2.35 21.18
C LYS A 389 -13.92 -2.19 21.35
#